data_120149166e3c2c6b821af73168904ff4
#
_entry.id   120149166e3c2c6b821af73168904ff4
#
_cell.length_a   1.000
_cell.length_b   1.000
_cell.length_c   1.000
_cell.angle_alpha   90.00
_cell.angle_beta   90.00
_cell.angle_gamma   90.00
#
_symmetry.space_group_name_H-M   'P 1'
#
loop_
_entity.id
_entity.type
_entity.pdbx_description
1 polymer ?
#
loop_
_entity_poly.entity_id
_entity_poly.type
_entity_poly.pdbx_seq_one_letter_code
_entity_poly.pdbx_strand_id
1 'polypeptide(L)' 'MRTEAEIRDRIAELEARYDDYDPPSSEFEDTAEVAILRAIEELEWVLEADDGAAGFTTS' A
#
# COMPACT_ATOMS: atom_id res chain seq x y z
N MET A 1 11.85 11.96 1.24
CA MET A 1 11.12 10.76 0.85
C MET A 1 11.17 9.73 1.97
N ARG A 2 10.11 8.97 2.13
CA ARG A 2 10.07 7.95 3.17
C ARG A 2 11.04 6.81 2.85
N THR A 3 11.58 6.19 3.87
CA THR A 3 12.46 5.05 3.67
C THR A 3 11.64 3.82 3.27
N GLU A 4 12.31 2.85 2.68
CA GLU A 4 11.66 1.60 2.31
C GLU A 4 11.03 0.93 3.53
N ALA A 5 11.71 0.95 4.68
CA ALA A 5 11.18 0.36 5.90
C ALA A 5 9.88 1.04 6.33
N GLU A 6 9.81 2.37 6.25
CA GLU A 6 8.60 3.11 6.59
C GLU A 6 7.45 2.77 5.65
N ILE A 7 7.74 2.63 4.36
CA ILE A 7 6.72 2.27 3.38
C ILE A 7 6.20 0.87 3.64
N ARG A 8 7.07 -0.08 3.95
CA ARG A 8 6.66 -1.45 4.26
C ARG A 8 5.83 -1.51 5.53
N ASP A 9 6.19 -0.72 6.54
CA ASP A 9 5.41 -0.64 7.77
C ASP A 9 4.02 -0.08 7.51
N ARG A 10 3.93 0.91 6.63
CA ARG A 10 2.64 1.48 6.25
C ARG A 10 1.78 0.47 5.51
N ILE A 11 2.37 -0.31 4.62
CA ILE A 11 1.65 -1.37 3.92
C ILE A 11 1.10 -2.38 4.92
N ALA A 12 1.90 -2.82 5.88
CA ALA A 12 1.46 -3.78 6.89
C ALA A 12 0.30 -3.21 7.72
N GLU A 13 0.35 -1.93 8.06
CA GLU A 13 -0.73 -1.26 8.78
C GLU A 13 -2.02 -1.23 7.95
N LEU A 14 -1.89 -0.93 6.66
CA LEU A 14 -3.04 -0.89 5.77
C LEU A 14 -3.63 -2.29 5.54
N GLU A 15 -2.79 -3.30 5.45
CA GLU A 15 -3.26 -4.67 5.32
C GLU A 15 -4.06 -5.11 6.56
N ALA A 16 -3.61 -4.71 7.73
CA ALA A 16 -4.35 -5.00 8.96
C ALA A 16 -5.71 -4.32 8.96
N ARG A 17 -5.78 -3.09 8.48
CA ARG A 17 -7.05 -2.37 8.37
C ARG A 17 -7.96 -3.01 7.34
N TYR A 18 -7.40 -3.47 6.24
CA TYR A 18 -8.15 -4.17 5.20
C TYR A 18 -8.85 -5.40 5.79
N ASP A 19 -8.14 -6.16 6.59
CA ASP A 19 -8.70 -7.36 7.22
C ASP A 19 -9.87 -7.01 8.15
N ASP A 20 -9.81 -5.85 8.81
CA ASP A 20 -10.90 -5.40 9.68
C ASP A 20 -12.18 -5.13 8.89
N TYR A 21 -12.06 -4.76 7.63
CA TYR A 21 -13.21 -4.44 6.79
C TYR A 21 -13.64 -5.60 5.89
N ASP A 22 -12.99 -6.73 5.98
CA ASP A 22 -13.29 -7.87 5.12
C ASP A 22 -13.88 -9.03 5.93
N PRO A 23 -15.15 -9.45 5.68
CA PRO A 23 -16.04 -8.89 4.65
C PRO A 23 -16.68 -7.58 5.10
N PRO A 24 -16.98 -6.67 4.16
CA PRO A 24 -17.59 -5.41 4.52
C PRO A 24 -19.03 -5.61 4.99
N SER A 25 -19.41 -4.88 6.02
CA SER A 25 -20.76 -4.98 6.58
C SER A 25 -21.66 -3.84 6.11
N SER A 26 -21.15 -2.92 5.30
CA SER A 26 -21.90 -1.79 4.78
C SER A 26 -21.25 -1.28 3.50
N GLU A 27 -21.97 -0.42 2.77
CA GLU A 27 -21.39 0.21 1.58
C GLU A 27 -20.20 1.09 1.94
N PHE A 28 -20.25 1.71 3.11
CA PHE A 28 -19.14 2.52 3.58
C PHE A 28 -17.89 1.67 3.77
N GLU A 29 -18.04 0.50 4.40
CA GLU A 29 -16.91 -0.39 4.62
C GLU A 29 -16.38 -0.98 3.32
N ASP A 30 -17.27 -1.24 2.37
CA ASP A 30 -16.87 -1.71 1.05
C ASP A 30 -16.01 -0.66 0.34
N THR A 31 -16.43 0.60 0.40
CA THR A 31 -15.68 1.70 -0.19
C THR A 31 -14.33 1.86 0.52
N ALA A 32 -14.32 1.76 1.84
CA ALA A 32 -13.10 1.87 2.61
C ALA A 32 -12.13 0.73 2.27
N GLU A 33 -12.63 -0.48 2.11
CA GLU A 33 -11.83 -1.63 1.75
C GLU A 33 -11.14 -1.41 0.41
N VAL A 34 -11.88 -0.93 -0.58
CA VAL A 34 -11.32 -0.64 -1.91
C VAL A 34 -10.26 0.44 -1.82
N ALA A 35 -10.52 1.50 -1.05
CA ALA A 35 -9.56 2.58 -0.89
C ALA A 35 -8.26 2.10 -0.24
N ILE A 36 -8.38 1.25 0.77
CA ILE A 36 -7.21 0.69 1.44
C ILE A 36 -6.41 -0.19 0.48
N LEU A 37 -7.10 -1.02 -0.28
CA LEU A 37 -6.44 -1.90 -1.25
C LEU A 37 -5.67 -1.08 -2.29
N ARG A 38 -6.25 0.00 -2.78
CA ARG A 38 -5.58 0.87 -3.73
C ARG A 38 -4.35 1.53 -3.11
N ALA A 39 -4.46 1.94 -1.85
CA ALA A 39 -3.32 2.54 -1.15
C ALA A 39 -2.18 1.54 -1.03
N ILE A 40 -2.49 0.29 -0.72
CA ILE A 40 -1.49 -0.77 -0.64
C ILE A 40 -0.82 -0.96 -2.01
N GLU A 41 -1.61 -1.05 -3.06
CA GLU A 41 -1.09 -1.25 -4.41
C GLU A 41 -0.16 -0.11 -4.83
N GLU A 42 -0.54 1.13 -4.52
CA GLU A 42 0.29 2.29 -4.85
C GLU A 42 1.62 2.28 -4.10
N LEU A 43 1.59 1.90 -2.83
CA LEU A 43 2.81 1.82 -2.05
C LEU A 43 3.72 0.69 -2.53
N GLU A 44 3.14 -0.44 -2.92
CA GLU A 44 3.90 -1.52 -3.50
C GLU A 44 4.53 -1.11 -4.82
N TRP A 45 3.78 -0.35 -5.62
CA TRP A 45 4.31 0.18 -6.86
C TRP A 45 5.50 1.10 -6.61
N VAL A 46 5.41 1.94 -5.58
CA VAL A 46 6.51 2.83 -5.22
C VAL A 46 7.76 2.03 -4.85
N LEU A 47 7.58 0.97 -4.08
CA LEU A 47 8.71 0.11 -3.69
C LEU A 47 9.36 -0.54 -4.91
N GLU A 48 8.55 -1.06 -5.82
CA GLU A 48 9.04 -1.69 -7.03
C GLU A 48 9.75 -0.67 -7.93
N ALA A 49 9.18 0.51 -8.06
CA ALA A 49 9.76 1.56 -8.88
C ALA A 49 11.09 2.03 -8.29
N ASP A 50 11.17 2.10 -6.96
CA ASP A 50 12.39 2.51 -6.29
C ASP A 50 13.50 1.50 -6.52
N ASP A 51 13.20 0.21 -6.41
CA ASP A 51 14.16 -0.85 -6.67
C ASP A 51 14.61 -0.82 -8.14
N GLY A 52 13.68 -0.63 -9.05
CA GLY A 52 13.99 -0.50 -10.46
C GLY A 52 14.75 0.79 -10.76
N ALA A 53 14.37 1.87 -10.09
CA ALA A 53 15.00 3.17 -10.26
C ALA A 53 16.44 3.18 -9.78
N ALA A 54 16.77 2.36 -8.80
CA ALA A 54 18.13 2.29 -8.27
C ALA A 54 19.13 1.92 -9.36
N GLY A 55 18.77 1.00 -10.23
CA GLY A 55 19.60 0.66 -11.36
C GLY A 55 19.41 1.59 -12.54
N PHE A 56 18.31 2.27 -12.54
CA PHE A 56 17.90 3.13 -13.62
C PHE A 56 18.48 4.55 -13.52
N THR A 57 18.45 5.07 -12.31
CA THR A 57 18.88 6.44 -12.07
C THR A 57 20.39 6.62 -12.10
N THR A 58 21.11 5.57 -12.08
CA THR A 58 22.57 5.66 -12.21
C THR A 58 22.98 6.05 -13.61
N SER A 59 22.07 5.95 -14.52
CA SER A 59 22.33 6.36 -15.88
C SER A 59 22.29 7.85 -16.05
#